data_eb7f65c4bda4ba0e14ac44f162c4f8aa
#
_entry.id   eb7f65c4bda4ba0e14ac44f162c4f8aa
#
_cell.length_a   1.000
_cell.length_b   1.000
_cell.length_c   1.000
_cell.angle_alpha   90.00
_cell.angle_beta   90.00
_cell.angle_gamma   90.00
#
_symmetry.space_group_name_H-M   'P 1'
#
loop_
_entity.id
_entity.type
_entity.pdbx_description
1 polymer ?
#
loop_
_entity_poly.entity_id
_entity_poly.type
_entity_poly.pdbx_seq_one_letter_code
_entity_poly.pdbx_strand_id
1 'polypeptide(L)'
;WVPHDLMNTYFQKPCETYDITDESRMSYASPAWLPREDNPNGTILLIDDFTRGNSLFMQAIMELICTGKYISWNLPKYTTICLSSNPDDGSYSVTSLDPAQQSRFINFNIKWDLDGWAKYLFLILI
;
A
#
# COMPACT_ATOMS: atom_id res chain seq x y z
N TRP A 1 4.75 -7.81 -1.52
CA TRP A 1 3.60 -8.04 -0.62
C TRP A 1 3.95 -7.61 0.80
N VAL A 2 3.15 -6.73 1.38
CA VAL A 2 3.36 -6.20 2.72
C VAL A 2 2.05 -6.33 3.51
N PRO A 3 2.04 -7.07 4.62
CA PRO A 3 0.88 -7.13 5.49
C PRO A 3 0.56 -5.77 6.10
N HIS A 4 -0.73 -5.41 6.18
CA HIS A 4 -1.18 -4.12 6.72
C HIS A 4 -0.70 -3.87 8.16
N ASP A 5 -0.55 -4.91 8.97
CA ASP A 5 -0.07 -4.78 10.36
C ASP A 5 1.37 -4.27 10.44
N LEU A 6 2.21 -4.67 9.49
CA LEU A 6 3.57 -4.14 9.38
C LEU A 6 3.57 -2.68 8.95
N MET A 7 2.66 -2.29 8.04
CA MET A 7 2.50 -0.90 7.63
C MET A 7 2.18 -0.01 8.83
N ASN A 8 1.17 -0.37 9.62
CA ASN A 8 0.79 0.36 10.82
C ASN A 8 1.97 0.53 11.80
N THR A 9 2.78 -0.50 11.95
CA THR A 9 3.93 -0.47 12.85
C THR A 9 5.03 0.47 12.35
N TYR A 10 5.34 0.41 11.06
CA TYR A 10 6.45 1.17 10.49
C TYR A 10 6.11 2.64 10.24
N PHE A 11 4.89 2.97 9.87
CA PHE A 11 4.47 4.36 9.68
C PHE A 11 4.47 5.19 10.96
N GLN A 12 4.39 4.55 12.12
CA GLN A 12 4.29 5.24 13.41
C GLN A 12 5.63 5.39 14.15
N LYS A 13 6.72 4.80 13.63
CA LYS A 13 8.03 4.91 14.29
C LYS A 13 8.81 6.10 13.75
N PRO A 14 9.01 7.15 14.57
CA PRO A 14 9.96 8.20 14.23
C PRO A 14 11.37 7.61 14.23
N CYS A 15 12.18 8.00 13.26
CA CYS A 15 13.60 7.71 13.22
C CYS A 15 14.35 9.01 13.33
N GLU A 16 15.32 9.07 14.23
CA GLU A 16 16.26 10.18 14.28
C GLU A 16 17.20 10.04 13.09
N THR A 17 16.92 10.75 12.01
CA THR A 17 17.90 10.99 10.95
C THR A 17 18.46 12.39 11.17
N TYR A 18 19.73 12.47 11.47
CA TYR A 18 20.44 13.74 11.50
C TYR A 18 20.71 14.16 10.05
N ASP A 19 20.04 15.18 9.60
CA ASP A 19 20.42 15.84 8.36
C ASP A 19 21.64 16.72 8.64
N ILE A 20 22.64 16.67 7.76
CA ILE A 20 23.93 17.36 7.92
C ILE A 20 23.79 18.89 7.71
N THR A 21 22.60 19.35 7.36
CA THR A 21 22.28 20.76 7.31
C THR A 21 21.89 21.27 8.68
N ASP A 22 22.40 22.42 9.10
CA ASP A 22 22.28 23.07 10.42
C ASP A 22 20.88 23.17 11.05
N GLU A 23 19.87 22.54 10.51
CA GLU A 23 18.53 22.43 11.04
C GLU A 23 18.24 20.97 11.43
N SER A 24 18.25 20.69 12.74
CA SER A 24 17.77 19.39 13.27
C SER A 24 16.27 19.28 13.05
N ARG A 25 15.86 18.57 12.02
CA ARG A 25 14.46 18.23 11.74
C ARG A 25 14.23 16.75 12.02
N MET A 26 13.14 16.46 12.71
CA MET A 26 12.71 15.09 12.88
C MET A 26 12.22 14.53 11.53
N SER A 27 12.73 13.38 11.12
CA SER A 27 12.28 12.65 9.94
C SER A 27 11.90 11.22 10.32
N TYR A 28 11.18 10.56 9.40
CA TYR A 28 10.80 9.16 9.57
C TYR A 28 11.65 8.29 8.66
N ALA A 29 12.17 7.19 9.19
CA ALA A 29 12.85 6.20 8.36
C ALA A 29 11.85 5.53 7.42
N SER A 30 12.24 5.36 6.17
CA SER A 30 11.46 4.52 5.26
C SER A 30 11.51 3.06 5.74
N PRO A 31 10.38 2.32 5.65
CA PRO A 31 10.38 0.89 5.93
C PRO A 31 11.40 0.15 5.05
N ALA A 32 12.00 -0.92 5.60
CA ALA A 32 13.01 -1.69 4.86
C ALA A 32 12.47 -2.36 3.59
N TRP A 33 11.17 -2.65 3.54
CA TRP A 33 10.50 -3.25 2.39
C TRP A 33 10.15 -2.25 1.29
N LEU A 34 10.18 -0.93 1.59
CA LEU A 34 9.90 0.09 0.58
C LEU A 34 11.05 0.16 -0.41
N PRO A 35 10.78 0.14 -1.71
CA PRO A 35 11.83 0.32 -2.71
C PRO A 35 12.46 1.70 -2.55
N ARG A 36 13.79 1.76 -2.55
CA ARG A 36 14.55 3.00 -2.33
C ARG A 36 15.07 3.64 -3.60
N GLU A 37 15.21 2.85 -4.65
CA GLU A 37 15.82 3.26 -5.90
C GLU A 37 14.84 3.16 -7.06
N ASP A 38 15.01 4.04 -8.03
CA ASP A 38 14.27 3.98 -9.28
C ASP A 38 14.59 2.69 -10.02
N ASN A 39 13.56 1.93 -10.39
CA ASN A 39 13.70 0.72 -11.18
C ASN A 39 13.16 1.01 -12.59
N PRO A 40 14.00 1.00 -13.65
CA PRO A 40 13.54 1.26 -15.02
C PRO A 40 12.55 0.24 -15.54
N ASN A 41 12.51 -0.96 -14.97
CA ASN A 41 11.51 -2.00 -15.29
C ASN A 41 10.20 -1.83 -14.52
N GLY A 42 10.11 -0.81 -13.67
CA GLY A 42 8.97 -0.57 -12.81
C GLY A 42 8.99 -1.39 -11.51
N THR A 43 8.22 -0.94 -10.54
CA THR A 43 8.04 -1.60 -9.25
C THR A 43 6.54 -1.68 -8.95
N ILE A 44 6.07 -2.82 -8.47
CA ILE A 44 4.70 -2.98 -7.99
C ILE A 44 4.74 -3.06 -6.47
N LEU A 45 4.08 -2.12 -5.82
CA LEU A 45 3.84 -2.14 -4.38
C LEU A 45 2.43 -2.68 -4.13
N LEU A 46 2.34 -3.92 -3.67
CA LEU A 46 1.07 -4.53 -3.30
C LEU A 46 0.82 -4.37 -1.80
N ILE A 47 -0.28 -3.72 -1.46
CA ILE A 47 -0.77 -3.59 -0.08
C ILE A 47 -2.03 -4.42 0.04
N ASP A 48 -1.91 -5.53 0.75
CA ASP A 48 -2.98 -6.50 0.91
C ASP A 48 -3.88 -6.16 2.09
N ASP A 49 -5.19 -6.39 1.95
CA ASP A 49 -6.20 -6.14 2.99
C ASP A 49 -6.17 -4.70 3.54
N PHE A 50 -5.91 -3.69 2.68
CA PHE A 50 -5.65 -2.33 3.15
C PHE A 50 -6.81 -1.70 3.94
N THR A 51 -8.05 -2.11 3.68
CA THR A 51 -9.25 -1.63 4.40
C THR A 51 -9.39 -2.19 5.82
N ARG A 52 -8.53 -3.12 6.22
CA ARG A 52 -8.46 -3.58 7.63
C ARG A 52 -7.64 -2.64 8.52
N GLY A 53 -6.96 -1.68 7.93
CA GLY A 53 -6.23 -0.65 8.64
C GLY A 53 -7.14 0.32 9.39
N ASN A 54 -6.61 0.97 10.43
CA ASN A 54 -7.31 2.05 11.10
C ASN A 54 -7.31 3.34 10.26
N SER A 55 -8.03 4.37 10.73
CA SER A 55 -8.17 5.64 10.02
C SER A 55 -6.83 6.35 9.76
N LEU A 56 -5.88 6.24 10.67
CA LEU A 56 -4.56 6.83 10.51
C LEU A 56 -3.77 6.15 9.39
N PHE A 57 -3.82 4.83 9.34
CA PHE A 57 -3.22 4.04 8.25
C PHE A 57 -3.86 4.41 6.91
N MET A 58 -5.20 4.50 6.87
CA MET A 58 -5.92 4.87 5.65
C MET A 58 -5.50 6.26 5.15
N GLN A 59 -5.37 7.24 6.04
CA GLN A 59 -4.87 8.58 5.68
C GLN A 59 -3.46 8.54 5.11
N ALA A 60 -2.56 7.78 5.74
CA ALA A 60 -1.19 7.61 5.28
C ALA A 60 -1.11 7.02 3.87
N ILE A 61 -1.90 5.98 3.61
CA ILE A 61 -1.97 5.35 2.28
C ILE A 61 -2.56 6.32 1.25
N MET A 62 -3.59 7.06 1.61
CA MET A 62 -4.19 8.04 0.69
C MET A 62 -3.22 9.17 0.34
N GLU A 63 -2.43 9.65 1.30
CA GLU A 63 -1.38 10.64 1.04
C GLU A 63 -0.33 10.06 0.07
N LEU A 64 0.15 8.85 0.35
CA LEU A 64 1.13 8.16 -0.48
C LEU A 64 0.64 7.99 -1.93
N ILE A 65 -0.60 7.56 -2.12
CA ILE A 65 -1.20 7.35 -3.44
C ILE A 65 -1.35 8.67 -4.19
N CYS A 66 -1.82 9.73 -3.51
CA CYS A 66 -2.10 11.01 -4.16
C CYS A 66 -0.85 11.79 -4.53
N THR A 67 0.20 11.69 -3.71
CA THR A 67 1.37 12.55 -3.82
C THR A 67 2.65 11.79 -4.19
N GLY A 68 2.65 10.47 -4.07
CA GLY A 68 3.86 9.66 -4.16
C GLY A 68 4.83 9.88 -3.00
N LYS A 69 4.36 10.54 -1.93
CA LYS A 69 5.17 10.92 -0.78
C LYS A 69 4.45 10.56 0.50
N TYR A 70 5.21 10.29 1.53
CA TYR A 70 4.71 10.21 2.88
C TYR A 70 5.76 10.77 3.85
N ILE A 71 5.42 11.91 4.48
CA ILE A 71 6.28 12.65 5.42
C ILE A 71 7.68 12.92 4.80
N SER A 72 8.70 12.15 5.19
CA SER A 72 10.10 12.36 4.84
C SER A 72 10.63 11.46 3.71
N TRP A 73 9.79 10.63 3.11
CA TRP A 73 10.22 9.75 2.04
C TRP A 73 9.29 9.76 0.83
N ASN A 74 9.85 9.42 -0.32
CA ASN A 74 9.15 9.43 -1.60
C ASN A 74 9.15 8.02 -2.19
N LEU A 75 8.09 7.70 -2.93
CA LEU A 75 8.11 6.53 -3.79
C LEU A 75 9.07 6.74 -4.96
N PRO A 76 9.85 5.72 -5.33
CA PRO A 76 10.64 5.75 -6.53
C PRO A 76 9.78 5.94 -7.78
N LYS A 77 10.38 6.48 -8.84
CA LYS A 77 9.73 6.56 -10.14
C LYS A 77 9.30 5.18 -10.62
N TYR A 78 8.27 5.16 -11.44
CA TYR A 78 7.71 3.92 -12.03
C TYR A 78 7.16 2.93 -11.01
N THR A 79 6.80 3.38 -9.81
CA THR A 79 6.10 2.56 -8.83
C THR A 79 4.59 2.59 -9.09
N THR A 80 4.01 1.42 -9.27
CA THR A 80 2.55 1.21 -9.33
C THR A 80 2.08 0.65 -8.00
N ILE A 81 1.05 1.27 -7.40
CA ILE A 81 0.46 0.78 -6.16
C ILE A 81 -0.77 -0.04 -6.49
N CYS A 82 -0.80 -1.27 -6.00
CA CYS A 82 -1.95 -2.16 -6.06
C CYS A 82 -2.47 -2.40 -4.64
N LEU A 83 -3.78 -2.28 -4.45
CA LEU A 83 -4.42 -2.52 -3.17
C LEU A 83 -5.39 -3.68 -3.29
N SER A 84 -5.44 -4.54 -2.31
CA SER A 84 -6.52 -5.52 -2.17
C SER A 84 -7.43 -5.18 -0.99
N SER A 85 -8.68 -5.57 -1.07
CA SER A 85 -9.67 -5.37 -0.03
C SER A 85 -10.74 -6.42 -0.11
N ASN A 86 -11.31 -6.76 1.03
CA ASN A 86 -12.56 -7.50 1.09
C ASN A 86 -13.75 -6.58 0.81
N PRO A 87 -14.89 -7.12 0.33
CA PRO A 87 -16.09 -6.33 0.11
C PRO A 87 -16.63 -5.76 1.43
N ASP A 88 -17.18 -4.56 1.35
CA ASP A 88 -17.87 -3.89 2.48
C ASP A 88 -19.36 -4.24 2.42
N ASP A 89 -19.67 -5.51 2.62
CA ASP A 89 -21.04 -6.06 2.62
C ASP A 89 -21.51 -6.53 4.00
N GLY A 90 -20.76 -6.22 5.04
CA GLY A 90 -21.00 -6.62 6.41
C GLY A 90 -20.50 -8.02 6.78
N SER A 91 -19.96 -8.79 5.83
CA SER A 91 -19.39 -10.11 6.09
C SER A 91 -17.96 -10.03 6.65
N TYR A 92 -17.29 -8.91 6.44
CA TYR A 92 -15.90 -8.67 6.83
C TYR A 92 -15.78 -7.40 7.67
N SER A 93 -14.81 -7.40 8.58
CA SER A 93 -14.44 -6.18 9.31
C SER A 93 -13.54 -5.33 8.43
N VAL A 94 -14.12 -4.35 7.77
CA VAL A 94 -13.41 -3.42 6.88
C VAL A 94 -13.76 -1.98 7.24
N THR A 95 -12.84 -1.07 7.00
CA THR A 95 -13.10 0.37 7.07
C THR A 95 -13.67 0.83 5.73
N SER A 96 -14.89 1.34 5.75
CA SER A 96 -15.55 1.85 4.54
C SER A 96 -14.77 3.00 3.94
N LEU A 97 -14.62 2.98 2.62
CA LEU A 97 -14.04 4.08 1.87
C LEU A 97 -15.11 5.10 1.51
N ASP A 98 -14.83 6.36 1.76
CA ASP A 98 -15.68 7.44 1.29
C ASP A 98 -15.58 7.61 -0.25
N PRO A 99 -16.54 8.30 -0.89
CA PRO A 99 -16.53 8.49 -2.35
C PRO A 99 -15.27 9.21 -2.87
N ALA A 100 -14.69 10.13 -2.08
CA ALA A 100 -13.48 10.82 -2.47
C ALA A 100 -12.26 9.89 -2.47
N GLN A 101 -12.20 8.96 -1.52
CA GLN A 101 -11.17 7.90 -1.51
C GLN A 101 -11.35 6.95 -2.68
N GLN A 102 -12.58 6.47 -2.91
CA GLN A 102 -12.90 5.53 -4.00
C GLN A 102 -12.56 6.11 -5.38
N SER A 103 -12.76 7.40 -5.60
CA SER A 103 -12.50 8.06 -6.88
C SER A 103 -11.02 8.09 -7.29
N ARG A 104 -10.11 7.77 -6.37
CA ARG A 104 -8.67 7.73 -6.63
C ARG A 104 -8.17 6.39 -7.16
N PHE A 105 -9.07 5.40 -7.26
CA PHE A 105 -8.72 4.04 -7.66
C PHE A 105 -9.43 3.64 -8.94
N ILE A 106 -8.77 2.78 -9.69
CA ILE A 106 -9.45 1.94 -10.68
C ILE A 106 -9.86 0.68 -9.94
N ASN A 107 -11.17 0.48 -9.79
CA ASN A 107 -11.71 -0.62 -9.01
C ASN A 107 -12.00 -1.84 -9.90
N PHE A 108 -11.51 -2.98 -9.49
CA PHE A 108 -11.78 -4.27 -10.12
C PHE A 108 -12.50 -5.18 -9.11
N ASN A 109 -13.72 -5.58 -9.42
CA ASN A 109 -14.42 -6.58 -8.62
C ASN A 109 -14.05 -7.98 -9.10
N ILE A 110 -13.27 -8.69 -8.29
CA ILE A 110 -12.88 -10.06 -8.57
C ILE A 110 -13.95 -11.00 -8.03
N LYS A 111 -14.56 -11.78 -8.90
CA LYS A 111 -15.52 -12.83 -8.52
C LYS A 111 -14.83 -14.19 -8.61
N TRP A 112 -15.18 -15.07 -7.69
CA TRP A 112 -14.73 -16.44 -7.77
C TRP A 112 -15.30 -17.12 -9.02
N ASP A 113 -14.44 -17.80 -9.78
CA ASP A 113 -14.79 -18.56 -10.98
C ASP A 113 -14.08 -19.93 -10.93
N LEU A 114 -14.88 -20.98 -10.83
CA LEU A 114 -14.38 -22.36 -10.71
C LEU A 114 -13.60 -22.78 -11.95
N ASP A 115 -14.10 -22.44 -13.14
CA ASP A 115 -13.48 -22.84 -14.40
C ASP A 115 -12.14 -22.13 -14.61
N GLY A 116 -12.08 -20.84 -14.28
CA GLY A 116 -10.85 -20.06 -14.30
C GLY A 116 -9.82 -20.59 -13.31
N TRP A 117 -10.27 -20.92 -12.10
CA TRP A 117 -9.40 -21.50 -11.07
C TRP A 117 -8.85 -22.89 -11.47
N ALA A 118 -9.70 -23.76 -12.02
CA ALA A 118 -9.27 -25.07 -12.51
C ALA A 118 -8.23 -24.94 -13.63
N LYS A 119 -8.44 -24.04 -14.59
CA LYS A 119 -7.46 -23.77 -15.65
C LYS A 119 -6.13 -23.27 -15.09
N TYR A 120 -6.16 -22.40 -14.09
CA TYR A 120 -4.96 -21.88 -13.44
C TYR A 120 -4.16 -23.00 -12.75
N LEU A 121 -4.84 -23.91 -12.05
CA LEU A 121 -4.19 -25.07 -11.44
C LEU A 121 -3.53 -25.99 -12.47
N PHE A 122 -4.18 -26.23 -13.59
CA PHE A 122 -3.59 -27.05 -14.67
C PHE A 122 -2.35 -26.38 -15.29
N LEU A 123 -2.29 -25.04 -15.35
CA LEU A 123 -1.12 -24.31 -15.84
C LEU A 123 0.09 -24.35 -14.88
N ILE A 124 -0.13 -24.53 -13.59
CA ILE A 124 0.95 -24.61 -12.59
C ILE A 124 1.48 -26.05 -12.45
N LEU A 125 0.67 -27.05 -12.77
CA LEU A 125 1.00 -28.47 -12.61
C LEU A 125 1.71 -29.09 -13.83
N ILE A 126 1.92 -28.31 -14.90
CA ILE A 126 2.72 -28.67 -16.07
C ILE A 126 4.07 -27.97 -16.02
#